data_e655aea7f23864ec5bd4c9101ead252c
#
_entry.id   e655aea7f23864ec5bd4c9101ead252c
#
_cell.length_a   1.000
_cell.length_b   1.000
_cell.length_c   1.000
_cell.angle_alpha   90.00
_cell.angle_beta   90.00
_cell.angle_gamma   90.00
#
_symmetry.space_group_name_H-M   'P 1'
#
loop_
_entity.id
_entity.type
_entity.pdbx_description
1 polymer ?
#
loop_
_entity_poly.entity_id
_entity_poly.type
_entity_poly.pdbx_seq_one_letter_code
_entity_poly.pdbx_strand_id
1 'polypeptide(L)'
;GIIVAAIIANVICFKVRPSWEQYKIIMTLEYSIIYLMMVFDARSEFLTLTLLGLLATFIAYFDKKLIYIAAGIFSFDYVVGVIIRCQRHLLDNGLELACTMIMFFMAFYTIIRVGTIAELFNTHALVSIEEQQKTQTSMLDSILNISKTVRSETSKSNDMVDGLVE
;
A
#
# COMPACT_ATOMS: atom_id res chain seq x y z
N GLY A 1 -4.93 0.52 27.83
CA GLY A 1 -6.21 -0.16 27.54
C GLY A 1 -6.66 0.03 26.10
N ILE A 2 -6.95 1.27 25.67
CA ILE A 2 -7.58 1.55 24.36
C ILE A 2 -6.71 1.13 23.17
N ILE A 3 -5.41 1.41 23.19
CA ILE A 3 -4.47 1.04 22.12
C ILE A 3 -4.42 -0.49 21.92
N VAL A 4 -4.41 -1.25 23.00
CA VAL A 4 -4.39 -2.72 22.93
C VAL A 4 -5.71 -3.24 22.35
N ALA A 5 -6.83 -2.65 22.74
CA ALA A 5 -8.15 -3.01 22.20
C ALA A 5 -8.24 -2.70 20.70
N ALA A 6 -7.70 -1.56 20.25
CA ALA A 6 -7.62 -1.17 18.85
C ALA A 6 -6.78 -2.15 18.03
N ILE A 7 -5.59 -2.54 18.51
CA ILE A 7 -4.74 -3.53 17.85
C ILE A 7 -5.45 -4.88 17.72
N ILE A 8 -6.12 -5.35 18.79
CA ILE A 8 -6.86 -6.60 18.76
C ILE A 8 -8.02 -6.53 17.76
N ALA A 9 -8.79 -5.44 17.76
CA ALA A 9 -9.88 -5.24 16.82
C ALA A 9 -9.38 -5.26 15.37
N ASN A 10 -8.26 -4.60 15.09
CA ASN A 10 -7.63 -4.59 13.77
C ASN A 10 -7.19 -5.98 13.30
N VAL A 11 -6.55 -6.75 14.18
CA VAL A 11 -6.14 -8.13 13.86
C VAL A 11 -7.34 -9.01 13.57
N ILE A 12 -8.42 -8.89 14.36
CA ILE A 12 -9.65 -9.64 14.15
C ILE A 12 -10.32 -9.25 12.82
N CYS A 13 -10.48 -7.97 12.55
CA CYS A 13 -11.07 -7.48 11.30
C CYS A 13 -10.28 -7.93 10.06
N PHE A 14 -8.96 -7.86 10.10
CA PHE A 14 -8.09 -8.33 9.02
C PHE A 14 -8.23 -9.84 8.78
N LYS A 15 -8.37 -10.62 9.85
CA LYS A 15 -8.50 -12.08 9.76
C LYS A 15 -9.87 -12.53 9.23
N VAL A 16 -10.93 -11.74 9.52
CA VAL A 16 -12.31 -12.08 9.12
C VAL A 16 -12.61 -11.63 7.69
N ARG A 17 -12.11 -10.49 7.24
CA ARG A 17 -12.35 -9.93 5.89
C ARG A 17 -11.12 -9.23 5.33
N PRO A 18 -10.09 -9.94 4.85
CA PRO A 18 -8.85 -9.36 4.37
C PRO A 18 -8.99 -8.49 3.09
N SER A 19 -10.07 -8.67 2.32
CA SER A 19 -10.32 -7.97 1.05
C SER A 19 -11.24 -6.75 1.17
N TRP A 20 -11.56 -6.30 2.39
CA TRP A 20 -12.49 -5.18 2.58
C TRP A 20 -11.77 -3.84 2.34
N GLU A 21 -12.07 -3.17 1.22
CA GLU A 21 -11.45 -1.87 0.89
C GLU A 21 -11.74 -0.79 1.93
N GLN A 22 -12.91 -0.82 2.56
CA GLN A 22 -13.28 0.14 3.61
C GLN A 22 -12.45 -0.01 4.88
N TYR A 23 -11.83 -1.18 5.10
CA TYR A 23 -10.96 -1.41 6.25
C TYR A 23 -9.78 -0.44 6.32
N LYS A 24 -9.20 -0.09 5.17
CA LYS A 24 -8.08 0.87 5.08
C LYS A 24 -8.48 2.26 5.60
N ILE A 25 -9.72 2.70 5.29
CA ILE A 25 -10.25 3.99 5.74
C ILE A 25 -10.56 3.94 7.23
N ILE A 26 -11.13 2.85 7.72
CA ILE A 26 -11.42 2.64 9.15
C ILE A 26 -10.13 2.69 9.97
N MET A 27 -9.06 2.01 9.53
CA MET A 27 -7.75 2.08 10.17
C MET A 27 -7.21 3.51 10.22
N THR A 28 -7.34 4.27 9.12
CA THR A 28 -6.89 5.67 9.07
C THR A 28 -7.61 6.52 10.11
N LEU A 29 -8.93 6.37 10.23
CA LEU A 29 -9.73 7.09 11.22
C LEU A 29 -9.39 6.66 12.65
N GLU A 30 -9.15 5.39 12.88
CA GLU A 30 -8.75 4.88 14.19
C GLU A 30 -7.41 5.46 14.64
N TYR A 31 -6.41 5.50 13.75
CA TYR A 31 -5.13 6.14 14.04
C TYR A 31 -5.26 7.63 14.29
N SER A 32 -6.14 8.33 13.56
CA SER A 32 -6.47 9.74 13.78
C SER A 32 -7.01 9.97 15.20
N ILE A 33 -7.99 9.18 15.62
CA ILE A 33 -8.57 9.27 16.96
C ILE A 33 -7.51 9.00 18.05
N ILE A 34 -6.71 7.96 17.88
CA ILE A 34 -5.63 7.62 18.82
C ILE A 34 -4.62 8.78 18.92
N TYR A 35 -4.23 9.36 17.78
CA TYR A 35 -3.32 10.49 17.77
C TYR A 35 -3.89 11.70 18.53
N LEU A 36 -5.15 12.08 18.26
CA LEU A 36 -5.80 13.18 18.95
C LEU A 36 -5.87 12.93 20.47
N MET A 37 -6.22 11.70 20.90
CA MET A 37 -6.20 11.35 22.32
C MET A 37 -4.80 11.48 22.92
N MET A 38 -3.75 11.07 22.21
CA MET A 38 -2.37 11.20 22.68
C MET A 38 -1.93 12.67 22.76
N VAL A 39 -2.35 13.54 21.82
CA VAL A 39 -2.07 14.98 21.85
C VAL A 39 -2.68 15.65 23.06
N PHE A 40 -3.85 15.19 23.53
CA PHE A 40 -4.46 15.71 24.75
C PHE A 40 -3.68 15.37 26.02
N ASP A 41 -3.02 14.23 26.06
CA ASP A 41 -2.36 13.71 27.27
C ASP A 41 -0.84 13.99 27.29
N ALA A 42 -0.18 13.97 26.13
CA ALA A 42 1.26 14.07 26.02
C ALA A 42 1.76 15.50 25.72
N ARG A 43 2.86 15.87 26.42
CA ARG A 43 3.58 17.12 26.18
C ARG A 43 4.65 17.03 25.08
N SER A 44 4.80 15.88 24.42
CA SER A 44 5.92 15.60 23.53
C SER A 44 5.62 15.96 22.08
N GLU A 45 6.54 16.66 21.42
CA GLU A 45 6.52 16.92 19.97
C GLU A 45 6.75 15.67 19.11
N PHE A 46 7.26 14.59 19.74
CA PHE A 46 7.47 13.29 19.09
C PHE A 46 6.19 12.72 18.45
N LEU A 47 5.01 13.11 18.94
CA LEU A 47 3.73 12.69 18.37
C LEU A 47 3.54 13.14 16.92
N THR A 48 4.14 14.27 16.53
CA THR A 48 4.10 14.74 15.14
C THR A 48 4.80 13.76 14.18
N LEU A 49 5.92 13.17 14.62
CA LEU A 49 6.65 12.17 13.84
C LEU A 49 5.85 10.87 13.65
N THR A 50 4.96 10.55 14.58
CA THR A 50 4.11 9.36 14.44
C THR A 50 3.13 9.48 13.29
N LEU A 51 2.57 10.68 13.04
CA LEU A 51 1.70 10.91 11.87
C LEU A 51 2.44 10.69 10.54
N LEU A 52 3.69 11.18 10.45
CA LEU A 52 4.51 10.98 9.25
C LEU A 52 4.85 9.49 9.06
N GLY A 53 5.20 8.80 10.14
CA GLY A 53 5.44 7.36 10.11
C GLY A 53 4.22 6.56 9.66
N LEU A 54 3.04 6.88 10.18
CA LEU A 54 1.78 6.27 9.78
C LEU A 54 1.46 6.54 8.31
N LEU A 55 1.61 7.79 7.84
CA LEU A 55 1.39 8.12 6.44
C LEU A 55 2.35 7.34 5.53
N ALA A 56 3.63 7.20 5.93
CA ALA A 56 4.62 6.44 5.18
C ALA A 56 4.23 4.95 5.06
N THR A 57 3.57 4.35 6.07
CA THR A 57 3.10 2.96 5.98
C THR A 57 2.02 2.75 4.93
N PHE A 58 1.23 3.79 4.62
CA PHE A 58 0.19 3.70 3.58
C PHE A 58 0.76 3.62 2.16
N ILE A 59 2.02 3.99 1.95
CA ILE A 59 2.71 3.81 0.65
C ILE A 59 2.74 2.33 0.26
N ALA A 60 2.88 1.42 1.24
CA ALA A 60 2.90 -0.03 1.01
C ALA A 60 1.59 -0.59 0.42
N TYR A 61 0.49 0.13 0.52
CA TYR A 61 -0.78 -0.28 -0.09
C TYR A 61 -0.88 0.07 -1.58
N PHE A 62 0.04 0.87 -2.13
CA PHE A 62 0.04 1.32 -3.53
C PHE A 62 -1.31 1.89 -4.00
N ASP A 63 -2.04 2.54 -3.09
CA ASP A 63 -3.37 3.10 -3.33
C ASP A 63 -3.34 4.62 -3.17
N LYS A 64 -3.32 5.31 -4.30
CA LYS A 64 -3.24 6.77 -4.35
C LYS A 64 -4.41 7.46 -3.64
N LYS A 65 -5.64 6.92 -3.78
CA LYS A 65 -6.81 7.49 -3.11
C LYS A 65 -6.68 7.42 -1.61
N LEU A 66 -6.21 6.29 -1.09
CA LEU A 66 -5.97 6.10 0.34
C LEU A 66 -4.92 7.08 0.86
N ILE A 67 -3.81 7.27 0.13
CA ILE A 67 -2.74 8.20 0.52
C ILE A 67 -3.29 9.63 0.62
N TYR A 68 -4.09 10.09 -0.35
CA TYR A 68 -4.66 11.44 -0.31
C TYR A 68 -5.70 11.62 0.81
N ILE A 69 -6.53 10.61 1.07
CA ILE A 69 -7.51 10.64 2.16
C ILE A 69 -6.78 10.68 3.52
N ALA A 70 -5.81 9.78 3.72
CA ALA A 70 -4.98 9.75 4.93
C ALA A 70 -4.21 11.06 5.11
N ALA A 71 -3.67 11.61 4.03
CA ALA A 71 -3.01 12.89 4.00
C ALA A 71 -3.93 14.03 4.47
N GLY A 72 -5.15 14.09 3.99
CA GLY A 72 -6.14 15.08 4.42
C GLY A 72 -6.47 14.97 5.91
N ILE A 73 -6.75 13.75 6.39
CA ILE A 73 -7.06 13.49 7.80
C ILE A 73 -5.89 13.86 8.70
N PHE A 74 -4.69 13.41 8.39
CA PHE A 74 -3.50 13.67 9.23
C PHE A 74 -3.04 15.14 9.20
N SER A 75 -3.27 15.86 8.08
CA SER A 75 -3.08 17.32 8.05
C SER A 75 -4.04 18.03 9.00
N PHE A 76 -5.29 17.63 9.01
CA PHE A 76 -6.28 18.16 9.93
C PHE A 76 -5.89 17.88 11.39
N ASP A 77 -5.51 16.64 11.71
CA ASP A 77 -5.07 16.23 13.04
C ASP A 77 -3.86 17.04 13.50
N TYR A 78 -2.90 17.29 12.61
CA TYR A 78 -1.74 18.10 12.91
C TYR A 78 -2.12 19.53 13.28
N VAL A 79 -3.00 20.16 12.49
CA VAL A 79 -3.48 21.53 12.75
C VAL A 79 -4.21 21.60 14.08
N VAL A 80 -5.11 20.65 14.37
CA VAL A 80 -5.80 20.55 15.65
C VAL A 80 -4.80 20.36 16.79
N GLY A 81 -3.81 19.50 16.62
CA GLY A 81 -2.75 19.27 17.61
C GLY A 81 -1.95 20.55 17.92
N VAL A 82 -1.61 21.34 16.91
CA VAL A 82 -0.93 22.63 17.08
C VAL A 82 -1.80 23.61 17.84
N ILE A 83 -3.10 23.72 17.50
CA ILE A 83 -4.04 24.61 18.19
C ILE A 83 -4.15 24.24 19.67
N ILE A 84 -4.30 22.97 20.00
CA ILE A 84 -4.40 22.49 21.39
C ILE A 84 -3.12 22.84 22.17
N ARG A 85 -1.95 22.67 21.58
CA ARG A 85 -0.66 23.01 22.22
C ARG A 85 -0.50 24.50 22.41
N CYS A 86 -0.89 25.32 21.43
CA CYS A 86 -0.91 26.77 21.57
C CYS A 86 -1.79 27.24 22.75
N GLN A 87 -3.00 26.69 22.86
CA GLN A 87 -3.92 27.04 23.94
C GLN A 87 -3.39 26.63 25.32
N ARG A 88 -2.59 25.58 25.39
CA ARG A 88 -2.00 25.08 26.63
C ARG A 88 -0.67 25.75 26.98
N HIS A 89 -0.24 26.77 26.25
CA HIS A 89 1.06 27.44 26.42
C HIS A 89 2.26 26.48 26.43
N LEU A 90 2.16 25.37 25.67
CA LEU A 90 3.23 24.38 25.56
C LEU A 90 4.24 24.72 24.45
N LEU A 91 4.00 25.78 23.68
CA LEU A 91 4.84 26.27 22.59
C LEU A 91 5.46 27.60 23.03
N ASP A 92 6.64 27.53 23.62
CA ASP A 92 7.34 28.72 24.13
C ASP A 92 8.07 29.52 23.03
N ASN A 93 8.35 28.92 21.87
CA ASN A 93 9.12 29.54 20.79
C ASN A 93 8.36 29.53 19.45
N GLY A 94 7.88 30.70 19.01
CA GLY A 94 7.20 30.85 17.72
C GLY A 94 8.09 30.44 16.51
N LEU A 95 9.41 30.63 16.62
CA LEU A 95 10.36 30.22 15.58
C LEU A 95 10.44 28.68 15.46
N GLU A 96 10.49 27.98 16.58
CA GLU A 96 10.52 26.52 16.64
C GLU A 96 9.25 25.91 16.05
N LEU A 97 8.09 26.48 16.39
CA LEU A 97 6.81 26.11 15.80
C LEU A 97 6.82 26.28 14.27
N ALA A 98 7.28 27.43 13.77
CA ALA A 98 7.36 27.71 12.34
C ALA A 98 8.28 26.70 11.62
N CYS A 99 9.45 26.42 12.18
CA CYS A 99 10.38 25.42 11.63
C CYS A 99 9.75 24.02 11.61
N THR A 100 9.11 23.60 12.70
CA THR A 100 8.46 22.29 12.81
C THR A 100 7.33 22.16 11.79
N MET A 101 6.51 23.20 11.59
CA MET A 101 5.46 23.21 10.58
C MET A 101 6.03 23.09 9.17
N ILE A 102 7.07 23.84 8.83
CA ILE A 102 7.70 23.77 7.52
C ILE A 102 8.25 22.35 7.26
N MET A 103 9.00 21.80 8.23
CA MET A 103 9.55 20.45 8.12
C MET A 103 8.45 19.38 7.98
N PHE A 104 7.35 19.52 8.73
CA PHE A 104 6.21 18.62 8.63
C PHE A 104 5.61 18.63 7.23
N PHE A 105 5.29 19.79 6.68
CA PHE A 105 4.69 19.90 5.36
C PHE A 105 5.64 19.49 4.24
N MET A 106 6.95 19.74 4.36
CA MET A 106 7.93 19.25 3.39
C MET A 106 8.02 17.71 3.40
N ALA A 107 8.12 17.10 4.58
CA ALA A 107 8.15 15.65 4.72
C ALA A 107 6.83 15.02 4.21
N PHE A 108 5.72 15.63 4.54
CA PHE A 108 4.38 15.23 4.12
C PHE A 108 4.24 15.25 2.59
N TYR A 109 4.66 16.35 1.95
CA TYR A 109 4.70 16.46 0.49
C TYR A 109 5.58 15.37 -0.14
N THR A 110 6.76 15.13 0.43
CA THR A 110 7.69 14.09 -0.05
C THR A 110 7.04 12.70 0.02
N ILE A 111 6.36 12.37 1.13
CA ILE A 111 5.69 11.08 1.29
C ILE A 111 4.58 10.89 0.25
N ILE A 112 3.77 11.92 0.00
CA ILE A 112 2.73 11.87 -1.04
C ILE A 112 3.35 11.65 -2.43
N ARG A 113 4.45 12.34 -2.75
CA ARG A 113 5.15 12.17 -4.04
C ARG A 113 5.72 10.78 -4.20
N VAL A 114 6.36 10.26 -3.16
CA VAL A 114 6.90 8.87 -3.14
C VAL A 114 5.76 7.86 -3.32
N GLY A 115 4.64 8.04 -2.62
CA GLY A 115 3.47 7.17 -2.76
C GLY A 115 2.90 7.16 -4.19
N THR A 116 2.82 8.33 -4.82
CA THR A 116 2.37 8.45 -6.22
C THR A 116 3.32 7.73 -7.19
N ILE A 117 4.63 7.86 -6.97
CA ILE A 117 5.66 7.20 -7.78
C ILE A 117 5.59 5.67 -7.55
N ALA A 118 5.45 5.23 -6.31
CA ALA A 118 5.33 3.82 -5.95
C ALA A 118 4.12 3.15 -6.63
N GLU A 119 2.95 3.83 -6.65
CA GLU A 119 1.77 3.35 -7.39
C GLU A 119 2.06 3.21 -8.90
N LEU A 120 2.71 4.21 -9.50
CA LEU A 120 3.07 4.16 -10.91
C LEU A 120 3.97 2.97 -11.23
N PHE A 121 5.02 2.75 -10.42
CA PHE A 121 5.91 1.60 -10.58
C PHE A 121 5.16 0.27 -10.41
N ASN A 122 4.28 0.17 -9.41
CA ASN A 122 3.50 -1.04 -9.19
C ASN A 122 2.56 -1.33 -10.38
N THR A 123 1.92 -0.31 -10.94
CA THR A 123 1.06 -0.45 -12.11
C THR A 123 1.85 -0.92 -13.33
N HIS A 124 3.02 -0.34 -13.59
CA HIS A 124 3.90 -0.79 -14.67
C HIS A 124 4.39 -2.23 -14.48
N ALA A 125 4.74 -2.61 -13.24
CA ALA A 125 5.15 -3.97 -12.94
C ALA A 125 4.01 -4.98 -13.18
N LEU A 126 2.78 -4.65 -12.79
CA LEU A 126 1.61 -5.51 -13.02
C LEU A 126 1.33 -5.69 -14.51
N VAL A 127 1.39 -4.62 -15.32
CA VAL A 127 1.22 -4.72 -16.78
C VAL A 127 2.30 -5.60 -17.41
N SER A 128 3.57 -5.43 -16.99
CA SER A 128 4.66 -6.27 -17.48
C SER A 128 4.49 -7.76 -17.11
N ILE A 129 4.00 -8.06 -15.91
CA ILE A 129 3.71 -9.43 -15.49
C ILE A 129 2.58 -10.02 -16.33
N GLU A 130 1.52 -9.26 -16.61
CA GLU A 130 0.39 -9.70 -17.43
C GLU A 130 0.85 -10.00 -18.87
N GLU A 131 1.67 -9.15 -19.47
CA GLU A 131 2.26 -9.39 -20.79
C GLU A 131 3.15 -10.65 -20.82
N GLN A 132 3.96 -10.86 -19.78
CA GLN A 132 4.77 -12.06 -19.66
C GLN A 132 3.90 -13.33 -19.54
N GLN A 133 2.85 -13.30 -18.74
CA GLN A 133 1.91 -14.43 -18.62
C GLN A 133 1.24 -14.75 -19.97
N LYS A 134 0.81 -13.72 -20.70
CA LYS A 134 0.22 -13.90 -22.02
C LYS A 134 1.20 -14.54 -23.01
N THR A 135 2.44 -14.09 -23.00
CA THR A 135 3.52 -14.65 -23.81
C THR A 135 3.80 -16.12 -23.46
N GLN A 136 3.87 -16.43 -22.14
CA GLN A 136 4.06 -17.81 -21.67
C GLN A 136 2.90 -18.73 -22.10
N THR A 137 1.65 -18.27 -21.99
CA THR A 137 0.48 -19.03 -22.43
C THR A 137 0.54 -19.31 -23.93
N SER A 138 0.88 -18.31 -24.74
CA SER A 138 1.06 -18.47 -26.19
C SER A 138 2.18 -19.44 -26.54
N MET A 139 3.29 -19.41 -25.81
CA MET A 139 4.37 -20.40 -25.98
C MET A 139 3.92 -21.82 -25.63
N LEU A 140 3.19 -21.98 -24.53
CA LEU A 140 2.65 -23.30 -24.14
C LEU A 140 1.70 -23.86 -25.21
N ASP A 141 0.82 -23.03 -25.76
CA ASP A 141 -0.08 -23.45 -26.85
C ASP A 141 0.70 -23.86 -28.12
N SER A 142 1.77 -23.11 -28.43
CA SER A 142 2.65 -23.47 -29.56
C SER A 142 3.38 -24.79 -29.34
N ILE A 143 3.91 -25.03 -28.13
CA ILE A 143 4.55 -26.30 -27.76
C ILE A 143 3.56 -27.45 -27.83
N LEU A 144 2.33 -27.28 -27.34
CA LEU A 144 1.29 -28.29 -27.41
C LEU A 144 0.94 -28.64 -28.88
N ASN A 145 0.86 -27.63 -29.74
CA ASN A 145 0.58 -27.87 -31.18
C ASN A 145 1.73 -28.61 -31.86
N ILE A 146 2.99 -28.18 -31.59
CA ILE A 146 4.17 -28.91 -32.11
C ILE A 146 4.20 -30.35 -31.61
N SER A 147 3.93 -30.58 -30.34
CA SER A 147 3.89 -31.92 -29.74
C SER A 147 2.83 -32.80 -30.41
N LYS A 148 1.64 -32.26 -30.67
CA LYS A 148 0.57 -32.99 -31.41
C LYS A 148 1.00 -33.36 -32.85
N THR A 149 1.64 -32.41 -33.55
CA THR A 149 2.14 -32.62 -34.90
C THR A 149 3.22 -33.69 -34.94
N VAL A 150 4.21 -33.61 -34.06
CA VAL A 150 5.28 -34.62 -33.94
C VAL A 150 4.70 -36.00 -33.63
N ARG A 151 3.74 -36.08 -32.71
CA ARG A 151 3.08 -37.36 -32.40
C ARG A 151 2.35 -37.95 -33.61
N SER A 152 1.64 -37.11 -34.39
CA SER A 152 0.95 -37.51 -35.59
C SER A 152 1.92 -38.01 -36.68
N GLU A 153 3.03 -37.29 -36.91
CA GLU A 153 4.06 -37.66 -37.88
C GLU A 153 4.81 -38.93 -37.46
N THR A 154 5.08 -39.09 -36.17
CA THR A 154 5.68 -40.35 -35.64
C THR A 154 4.77 -41.54 -35.84
N SER A 155 3.45 -41.37 -35.61
CA SER A 155 2.47 -42.46 -35.87
C SER A 155 2.44 -42.87 -37.35
N LYS A 156 2.40 -41.87 -38.26
CA LYS A 156 2.43 -42.13 -39.70
C LYS A 156 3.73 -42.83 -40.17
N SER A 157 4.87 -42.42 -39.58
CA SER A 157 6.17 -43.03 -39.86
C SER A 157 6.21 -44.47 -39.40
N ASN A 158 5.63 -44.81 -38.24
CA ASN A 158 5.53 -46.19 -37.76
C ASN A 158 4.62 -47.05 -38.68
N ASP A 159 3.46 -46.50 -39.07
CA ASP A 159 2.55 -47.21 -39.99
C ASP A 159 3.21 -47.50 -41.36
N MET A 160 4.07 -46.58 -41.86
CA MET A 160 4.85 -46.81 -43.09
C MET A 160 5.95 -47.86 -42.91
N VAL A 161 6.59 -47.91 -41.77
CA VAL A 161 7.62 -48.94 -41.47
C VAL A 161 6.98 -50.30 -41.37
N ASP A 162 5.84 -50.42 -40.71
CA ASP A 162 5.10 -51.70 -40.58
C ASP A 162 4.65 -52.21 -41.95
N GLY A 163 4.19 -51.34 -42.87
CA GLY A 163 3.80 -51.69 -44.22
C GLY A 163 4.96 -52.04 -45.18
N LEU A 164 6.24 -51.80 -44.75
CA LEU A 164 7.42 -52.22 -45.52
C LEU A 164 7.98 -53.58 -45.08
N VAL A 165 7.50 -54.09 -43.98
CA VAL A 165 7.94 -55.40 -43.40
C VAL A 165 7.02 -56.57 -43.81
N GLU A 166 5.83 -56.27 -44.34
CA GLU A 166 4.96 -57.25 -44.99
C GLU A 166 5.33 -57.44 -46.49
#